data_473c3abeb682c8b3ac8e1cb9c7288225
#
_entry.id   473c3abeb682c8b3ac8e1cb9c7288225
#
_cell.length_a   1.000
_cell.length_b   1.000
_cell.length_c   1.000
_cell.angle_alpha   90.00
_cell.angle_beta   90.00
_cell.angle_gamma   90.00
#
_symmetry.space_group_name_H-M   'P 1'
#
loop_
_entity.id
_entity.type
_entity.pdbx_description
1 polymer ?
#
loop_
_entity_poly.entity_id
_entity_poly.type
_entity_poly.pdbx_seq_one_letter_code
_entity_poly.pdbx_strand_id
1 'polypeptide(L)'
;MPRNLRAVNKCPICRSFANSDLITHIGTDVYRVHCCRCGVFRITGTFAAVLGNPLSQTHFTPDKIANFSSYIRENQEQLFSEADIDFILGVRTPSVNEKAAKLMQFIAKEHPYAGQQFEIPWIAAEAQLKMVHDHNEASFADDPPMIAQCRALFPYIAASWSRNAGEFLFLLNNYLQHSKHFIEQGDDPRFLRVTSAGWTYLQSLEGAPEESTTAFVAMWFDPETDPLWKQAIRPAVYDAGYKPVRIDAVEHTNKIDDEIIAQIRASKFLVADFTRQRGGVYFESGFAMGLGKRVIWCVRAVDLKEVHFDNRQFNFLVWNDEEILRFKKALTNRIEAIFGKGPVKLDLQK
;
A
#
# COMPACT_ATOMS: atom_id res chain seq x y z
N MET A 1 -35.26 5.74 -19.57
CA MET A 1 -34.85 6.75 -18.55
C MET A 1 -34.33 5.98 -17.35
N PRO A 2 -33.07 6.11 -16.91
CA PRO A 2 -32.59 5.44 -15.72
C PRO A 2 -33.37 5.99 -14.52
N ARG A 3 -33.88 5.09 -13.67
CA ARG A 3 -34.57 5.44 -12.42
C ARG A 3 -33.62 6.30 -11.59
N ASN A 4 -34.10 7.46 -11.18
CA ASN A 4 -33.37 8.45 -10.39
C ASN A 4 -32.66 7.77 -9.21
N LEU A 5 -31.33 7.74 -9.21
CA LEU A 5 -30.49 7.32 -8.07
C LEU A 5 -30.83 8.11 -6.77
N ARG A 6 -31.48 9.28 -6.91
CA ARG A 6 -31.98 10.07 -5.77
C ARG A 6 -33.00 9.34 -4.88
N ALA A 7 -33.59 8.22 -5.35
CA ALA A 7 -34.55 7.44 -4.56
C ALA A 7 -33.89 6.30 -3.77
N VAL A 8 -32.58 6.12 -3.87
CA VAL A 8 -31.87 5.02 -3.21
C VAL A 8 -31.01 5.60 -2.09
N ASN A 9 -31.49 5.50 -0.86
CA ASN A 9 -30.75 5.89 0.36
C ASN A 9 -29.56 4.95 0.68
N LYS A 10 -28.98 4.27 -0.33
CA LYS A 10 -27.92 3.27 -0.18
C LYS A 10 -26.78 3.52 -1.15
N CYS A 11 -25.57 3.29 -0.67
CA CYS A 11 -24.37 3.32 -1.52
C CYS A 11 -24.49 2.29 -2.65
N PRO A 12 -24.28 2.66 -3.92
CA PRO A 12 -24.38 1.72 -5.04
C PRO A 12 -23.36 0.59 -4.98
N ILE A 13 -22.26 0.75 -4.25
CA ILE A 13 -21.19 -0.25 -4.11
C ILE A 13 -21.47 -1.17 -2.89
N CYS A 14 -21.31 -0.65 -1.69
CA CYS A 14 -21.36 -1.48 -0.46
C CYS A 14 -22.77 -1.62 0.13
N ARG A 15 -23.75 -0.91 -0.44
CA ARG A 15 -25.17 -0.88 -0.01
C ARG A 15 -25.41 -0.39 1.43
N SER A 16 -24.35 0.06 2.11
CA SER A 16 -24.51 0.74 3.40
C SER A 16 -25.35 2.00 3.23
N PHE A 17 -26.00 2.42 4.32
CA PHE A 17 -26.80 3.64 4.29
C PHE A 17 -25.99 4.83 3.78
N ALA A 18 -26.45 5.45 2.72
CA ALA A 18 -26.01 6.76 2.30
C ALA A 18 -27.18 7.72 2.57
N ASN A 19 -26.93 8.89 3.13
CA ASN A 19 -27.95 9.92 3.14
C ASN A 19 -28.28 10.29 1.69
N SER A 20 -29.56 10.53 1.37
CA SER A 20 -30.02 10.99 0.05
C SER A 20 -29.29 12.24 -0.45
N ASP A 21 -28.77 13.05 0.48
CA ASP A 21 -28.02 14.28 0.21
C ASP A 21 -26.55 14.01 -0.17
N LEU A 22 -26.09 12.76 -0.08
CA LEU A 22 -24.70 12.36 -0.32
C LEU A 22 -24.46 11.82 -1.75
N ILE A 23 -25.50 11.73 -2.58
CA ILE A 23 -25.38 11.38 -4.00
C ILE A 23 -25.74 12.59 -4.83
N THR A 24 -24.73 13.25 -5.40
CA THR A 24 -24.90 14.47 -6.19
C THR A 24 -24.65 14.17 -7.66
N HIS A 25 -25.57 14.60 -8.53
CA HIS A 25 -25.38 14.55 -9.98
C HIS A 25 -24.43 15.69 -10.40
N ILE A 26 -23.30 15.35 -11.02
CA ILE A 26 -22.25 16.32 -11.39
C ILE A 26 -21.97 16.36 -12.91
N GLY A 27 -22.68 15.59 -13.72
CA GLY A 27 -22.51 15.52 -15.18
C GLY A 27 -23.64 14.75 -15.84
N THR A 28 -23.56 14.51 -17.15
CA THR A 28 -24.66 13.91 -17.94
C THR A 28 -25.04 12.52 -17.41
N ASP A 29 -24.07 11.71 -16.95
CA ASP A 29 -24.30 10.37 -16.36
C ASP A 29 -23.32 10.12 -15.20
N VAL A 30 -22.86 11.14 -14.49
CA VAL A 30 -21.87 11.01 -13.41
C VAL A 30 -22.45 11.49 -12.09
N TYR A 31 -22.28 10.67 -11.08
CA TYR A 31 -22.69 10.93 -9.70
C TYR A 31 -21.48 10.94 -8.78
N ARG A 32 -21.43 11.88 -7.86
CA ARG A 32 -20.49 11.90 -6.75
C ARG A 32 -21.18 11.31 -5.52
N VAL A 33 -20.57 10.30 -4.92
CA VAL A 33 -21.12 9.55 -3.79
C VAL A 33 -20.25 9.78 -2.57
N HIS A 34 -20.89 10.12 -1.45
CA HIS A 34 -20.26 10.19 -0.13
C HIS A 34 -20.79 9.02 0.71
N CYS A 35 -19.96 8.02 0.92
CA CYS A 35 -20.32 6.81 1.66
C CYS A 35 -19.46 6.68 2.93
N CYS A 36 -20.07 6.39 4.07
CA CYS A 36 -19.33 6.18 5.33
C CYS A 36 -18.30 5.04 5.24
N ARG A 37 -18.60 3.97 4.47
CA ARG A 37 -17.69 2.85 4.27
C ARG A 37 -16.69 3.11 3.14
N CYS A 38 -17.17 3.43 1.93
CA CYS A 38 -16.31 3.57 0.75
C CYS A 38 -15.55 4.90 0.71
N GLY A 39 -16.02 5.93 1.39
CA GLY A 39 -15.50 7.29 1.25
C GLY A 39 -16.14 8.05 0.11
N VAL A 40 -15.40 8.96 -0.52
CA VAL A 40 -15.89 9.83 -1.60
C VAL A 40 -15.40 9.29 -2.95
N PHE A 41 -16.33 9.09 -3.88
CA PHE A 41 -16.01 8.60 -5.23
C PHE A 41 -17.01 9.09 -6.26
N ARG A 42 -16.68 8.93 -7.53
CA ARG A 42 -17.57 9.21 -8.66
C ARG A 42 -17.91 7.91 -9.37
N ILE A 43 -19.15 7.81 -9.86
CA ILE A 43 -19.64 6.62 -10.56
C ILE A 43 -20.57 7.02 -11.69
N THR A 44 -20.53 6.31 -12.83
CA THR A 44 -21.52 6.49 -13.88
C THR A 44 -22.87 5.89 -13.43
N GLY A 45 -23.97 6.50 -13.84
CA GLY A 45 -25.32 6.00 -13.55
C GLY A 45 -25.56 4.63 -14.18
N THR A 46 -25.00 4.41 -15.37
CA THR A 46 -25.05 3.13 -16.06
C THR A 46 -24.36 2.04 -15.23
N PHE A 47 -23.15 2.29 -14.72
CA PHE A 47 -22.46 1.32 -13.89
C PHE A 47 -23.15 1.07 -12.54
N ALA A 48 -23.69 2.14 -11.91
CA ALA A 48 -24.49 1.99 -10.70
C ALA A 48 -25.74 1.11 -10.93
N ALA A 49 -26.37 1.21 -12.11
CA ALA A 49 -27.49 0.34 -12.49
C ALA A 49 -27.06 -1.11 -12.69
N VAL A 50 -25.88 -1.35 -13.29
CA VAL A 50 -25.30 -2.70 -13.43
C VAL A 50 -25.09 -3.34 -12.06
N LEU A 51 -24.48 -2.61 -11.12
CA LEU A 51 -24.27 -3.09 -9.75
C LEU A 51 -25.58 -3.35 -9.00
N GLY A 52 -26.64 -2.61 -9.32
CA GLY A 52 -27.99 -2.77 -8.76
C GLY A 52 -28.78 -3.95 -9.34
N ASN A 53 -28.35 -4.52 -10.47
CA ASN A 53 -29.08 -5.59 -11.15
C ASN A 53 -28.85 -6.95 -10.46
N PRO A 54 -29.91 -7.68 -10.06
CA PRO A 54 -29.80 -9.00 -9.45
C PRO A 54 -28.99 -10.01 -10.29
N LEU A 55 -29.07 -9.94 -11.63
CA LEU A 55 -28.33 -10.82 -12.54
C LEU A 55 -26.81 -10.56 -12.53
N SER A 56 -26.39 -9.34 -12.26
CA SER A 56 -24.99 -8.98 -12.15
C SER A 56 -24.39 -9.38 -10.78
N GLN A 57 -25.21 -9.66 -9.78
CA GLN A 57 -24.77 -10.02 -8.42
C GLN A 57 -24.03 -11.34 -8.35
N THR A 58 -24.17 -12.23 -9.32
CA THR A 58 -23.41 -13.48 -9.40
C THR A 58 -21.90 -13.23 -9.56
N HIS A 59 -21.50 -12.12 -10.16
CA HIS A 59 -20.11 -11.73 -10.34
C HIS A 59 -19.56 -10.88 -9.18
N PHE A 60 -20.44 -10.10 -8.52
CA PHE A 60 -20.10 -9.25 -7.39
C PHE A 60 -20.41 -9.94 -6.07
N THR A 61 -19.61 -10.94 -5.71
CA THR A 61 -19.73 -11.61 -4.40
C THR A 61 -19.48 -10.64 -3.25
N PRO A 62 -19.95 -10.94 -2.02
CA PRO A 62 -19.69 -10.10 -0.84
C PRO A 62 -18.21 -9.75 -0.65
N ASP A 63 -17.31 -10.70 -0.94
CA ASP A 63 -15.86 -10.47 -0.84
C ASP A 63 -15.37 -9.46 -1.89
N LYS A 64 -15.84 -9.56 -3.13
CA LYS A 64 -15.50 -8.61 -4.20
C LYS A 64 -16.04 -7.21 -3.90
N ILE A 65 -17.24 -7.11 -3.36
CA ILE A 65 -17.85 -5.84 -2.93
C ILE A 65 -17.02 -5.23 -1.77
N ALA A 66 -16.61 -6.04 -0.80
CA ALA A 66 -15.79 -5.56 0.32
C ALA A 66 -14.41 -5.06 -0.17
N ASN A 67 -13.74 -5.82 -1.03
CA ASN A 67 -12.47 -5.42 -1.63
C ASN A 67 -12.60 -4.13 -2.43
N PHE A 68 -13.64 -4.01 -3.25
CA PHE A 68 -13.88 -2.81 -4.04
C PHE A 68 -14.19 -1.59 -3.16
N SER A 69 -15.02 -1.77 -2.12
CA SER A 69 -15.30 -0.72 -1.13
C SER A 69 -14.02 -0.21 -0.46
N SER A 70 -13.13 -1.12 -0.08
CA SER A 70 -11.86 -0.80 0.56
C SER A 70 -10.87 -0.16 -0.41
N TYR A 71 -10.81 -0.63 -1.66
CA TYR A 71 -10.03 -0.01 -2.72
C TYR A 71 -10.46 1.44 -2.98
N ILE A 72 -11.77 1.70 -3.06
CA ILE A 72 -12.31 3.06 -3.21
C ILE A 72 -11.88 3.94 -2.04
N ARG A 73 -11.92 3.42 -0.80
CA ARG A 73 -11.51 4.20 0.38
C ARG A 73 -10.04 4.60 0.33
N GLU A 74 -9.18 3.78 -0.23
CA GLU A 74 -7.77 4.12 -0.43
C GLU A 74 -7.56 5.09 -1.61
N ASN A 75 -8.48 5.07 -2.60
CA ASN A 75 -8.37 5.83 -3.85
C ASN A 75 -9.57 6.77 -4.02
N GLN A 76 -9.63 7.81 -3.18
CA GLN A 76 -10.74 8.76 -3.15
C GLN A 76 -10.86 9.57 -4.46
N GLU A 77 -12.06 10.08 -4.73
CA GLU A 77 -12.40 10.94 -5.88
C GLU A 77 -12.22 10.28 -7.28
N GLN A 78 -11.91 8.98 -7.33
CA GLN A 78 -11.83 8.24 -8.59
C GLN A 78 -13.21 8.11 -9.26
N LEU A 79 -13.24 8.12 -10.59
CA LEU A 79 -14.43 7.82 -11.38
C LEU A 79 -14.40 6.33 -11.77
N PHE A 80 -15.50 5.64 -11.49
CA PHE A 80 -15.72 4.25 -11.86
C PHE A 80 -16.84 4.11 -12.87
N SER A 81 -16.63 3.29 -13.86
CA SER A 81 -17.52 3.00 -14.99
C SER A 81 -17.58 1.50 -15.27
N GLU A 82 -18.36 1.10 -16.25
CA GLU A 82 -18.46 -0.29 -16.72
C GLU A 82 -17.12 -0.82 -17.25
N ALA A 83 -16.26 0.07 -17.77
CA ALA A 83 -14.94 -0.29 -18.26
C ALA A 83 -14.01 -0.82 -17.15
N ASP A 84 -14.32 -0.53 -15.90
CA ASP A 84 -13.53 -0.92 -14.73
C ASP A 84 -13.92 -2.28 -14.15
N ILE A 85 -14.94 -2.95 -14.69
CA ILE A 85 -15.49 -4.22 -14.14
C ILE A 85 -14.42 -5.30 -13.99
N ASP A 86 -13.63 -5.56 -15.02
CA ASP A 86 -12.60 -6.61 -15.00
C ASP A 86 -11.51 -6.27 -13.97
N PHE A 87 -11.10 -5.01 -13.90
CA PHE A 87 -10.19 -4.52 -12.87
C PHE A 87 -10.74 -4.76 -11.47
N ILE A 88 -12.00 -4.35 -11.22
CA ILE A 88 -12.67 -4.47 -9.92
C ILE A 88 -12.77 -5.93 -9.47
N LEU A 89 -13.17 -6.82 -10.41
CA LEU A 89 -13.25 -8.26 -10.14
C LEU A 89 -11.87 -8.90 -9.93
N GLY A 90 -10.82 -8.31 -10.50
CA GLY A 90 -9.43 -8.71 -10.35
C GLY A 90 -8.78 -8.25 -9.04
N VAL A 91 -9.38 -7.31 -8.30
CA VAL A 91 -8.80 -6.81 -7.04
C VAL A 91 -8.58 -7.97 -6.05
N ARG A 92 -7.32 -8.17 -5.66
CA ARG A 92 -6.92 -9.25 -4.76
C ARG A 92 -7.34 -8.96 -3.33
N THR A 93 -7.86 -9.97 -2.65
CA THR A 93 -8.09 -9.90 -1.20
C THR A 93 -6.74 -9.91 -0.47
N PRO A 94 -6.43 -8.90 0.35
CA PRO A 94 -5.21 -8.91 1.15
C PRO A 94 -5.19 -10.07 2.15
N SER A 95 -3.99 -10.56 2.47
CA SER A 95 -3.78 -11.52 3.54
C SER A 95 -4.11 -10.91 4.91
N VAL A 96 -4.24 -11.76 5.94
CA VAL A 96 -4.50 -11.30 7.32
C VAL A 96 -3.44 -10.29 7.79
N ASN A 97 -2.17 -10.55 7.49
CA ASN A 97 -1.07 -9.64 7.83
C ASN A 97 -1.19 -8.29 7.13
N GLU A 98 -1.53 -8.28 5.83
CA GLU A 98 -1.73 -7.05 5.07
C GLU A 98 -2.95 -6.27 5.56
N LYS A 99 -4.04 -6.95 5.90
CA LYS A 99 -5.22 -6.33 6.50
C LYS A 99 -4.91 -5.68 7.85
N ALA A 100 -4.16 -6.38 8.69
CA ALA A 100 -3.71 -5.88 9.99
C ALA A 100 -2.79 -4.66 9.85
N ALA A 101 -1.85 -4.70 8.89
CA ALA A 101 -0.98 -3.57 8.58
C ALA A 101 -1.79 -2.33 8.16
N LYS A 102 -2.74 -2.50 7.24
CA LYS A 102 -3.63 -1.43 6.77
C LYS A 102 -4.48 -0.85 7.91
N LEU A 103 -5.00 -1.70 8.79
CA LEU A 103 -5.74 -1.25 9.97
C LEU A 103 -4.86 -0.42 10.91
N MET A 104 -3.65 -0.88 11.20
CA MET A 104 -2.70 -0.15 12.04
C MET A 104 -2.33 1.21 11.44
N GLN A 105 -2.07 1.27 10.14
CA GLN A 105 -1.78 2.53 9.43
C GLN A 105 -2.97 3.49 9.49
N PHE A 106 -4.19 2.99 9.31
CA PHE A 106 -5.40 3.80 9.43
C PHE A 106 -5.57 4.34 10.86
N ILE A 107 -5.41 3.49 11.89
CA ILE A 107 -5.48 3.92 13.30
C ILE A 107 -4.44 5.00 13.58
N ALA A 108 -3.19 4.82 13.15
CA ALA A 108 -2.14 5.80 13.35
C ALA A 108 -2.39 7.13 12.63
N LYS A 109 -3.04 7.09 11.45
CA LYS A 109 -3.44 8.29 10.73
C LYS A 109 -4.53 9.08 11.45
N GLU A 110 -5.54 8.39 11.97
CA GLU A 110 -6.64 9.03 12.72
C GLU A 110 -6.21 9.46 14.13
N HIS A 111 -5.22 8.77 14.72
CA HIS A 111 -4.74 8.95 16.09
C HIS A 111 -3.21 9.05 16.12
N PRO A 112 -2.61 10.17 15.64
CA PRO A 112 -1.19 10.25 15.31
C PRO A 112 -0.24 10.41 16.50
N TYR A 113 -0.75 10.56 17.72
CA TYR A 113 0.08 10.83 18.88
C TYR A 113 0.35 9.55 19.69
N ALA A 114 1.62 9.29 19.99
CA ALA A 114 1.98 8.18 20.88
C ALA A 114 1.32 8.34 22.27
N GLY A 115 0.68 7.27 22.75
CA GLY A 115 -0.09 7.29 23.99
C GLY A 115 -1.51 7.84 23.89
N GLN A 116 -1.91 8.37 22.72
CA GLN A 116 -3.29 8.79 22.49
C GLN A 116 -4.25 7.62 22.64
N GLN A 117 -5.28 7.82 23.48
CA GLN A 117 -6.37 6.88 23.58
C GLN A 117 -7.44 7.19 22.53
N PHE A 118 -8.06 6.16 21.98
CA PHE A 118 -9.13 6.27 21.01
C PHE A 118 -10.24 5.25 21.31
N GLU A 119 -11.47 5.65 21.05
CA GLU A 119 -12.63 4.80 21.20
C GLU A 119 -13.03 4.24 19.83
N ILE A 120 -13.30 2.92 19.80
CA ILE A 120 -14.01 2.33 18.68
C ILE A 120 -15.46 2.13 19.14
N PRO A 121 -16.42 2.86 18.57
CA PRO A 121 -17.76 3.04 19.13
C PRO A 121 -18.58 1.77 19.40
N TRP A 122 -18.13 0.64 18.88
CA TRP A 122 -18.86 -0.63 18.94
C TRP A 122 -18.48 -1.54 20.12
N ILE A 123 -17.43 -1.23 20.87
CA ILE A 123 -17.03 -2.06 22.05
C ILE A 123 -18.22 -2.27 23.01
N ALA A 124 -19.13 -1.32 23.04
CA ALA A 124 -20.37 -1.42 23.79
C ALA A 124 -21.52 -2.19 23.09
N ALA A 125 -21.35 -2.57 21.82
CA ALA A 125 -22.46 -3.00 20.96
C ALA A 125 -22.22 -4.32 20.18
N GLU A 126 -21.40 -5.23 20.71
CA GLU A 126 -21.06 -6.50 20.03
C GLU A 126 -22.31 -7.32 19.62
N ALA A 127 -23.39 -7.27 20.40
CA ALA A 127 -24.66 -7.89 20.07
C ALA A 127 -25.40 -7.19 18.90
N GLN A 128 -25.19 -5.89 18.72
CA GLN A 128 -25.86 -5.09 17.69
C GLN A 128 -25.15 -5.19 16.33
N LEU A 129 -23.84 -5.47 16.31
CA LEU A 129 -23.09 -5.69 15.08
C LEU A 129 -23.47 -6.98 14.35
N LYS A 130 -23.87 -8.01 15.08
CA LYS A 130 -24.48 -9.21 14.48
C LYS A 130 -25.73 -8.87 13.66
N MET A 131 -26.53 -7.93 14.12
CA MET A 131 -27.74 -7.50 13.44
C MET A 131 -27.49 -6.69 12.18
N VAL A 132 -26.44 -5.83 12.16
CA VAL A 132 -26.03 -5.10 10.94
C VAL A 132 -25.52 -6.05 9.86
N HIS A 133 -25.04 -7.22 10.24
CA HIS A 133 -24.53 -8.23 9.32
C HIS A 133 -25.64 -9.02 8.62
N ASP A 134 -26.76 -9.25 9.27
CA ASP A 134 -27.83 -10.12 8.77
C ASP A 134 -28.81 -9.42 7.80
N HIS A 135 -28.46 -8.23 7.31
CA HIS A 135 -29.22 -7.46 6.28
C HIS A 135 -30.69 -7.21 6.58
N ASN A 136 -31.14 -7.33 7.81
CA ASN A 136 -32.51 -7.02 8.17
C ASN A 136 -32.66 -5.52 8.46
N GLU A 137 -32.51 -4.73 7.39
CA GLU A 137 -32.40 -3.26 7.38
C GLU A 137 -33.66 -2.54 7.81
N ALA A 138 -34.81 -3.22 7.83
CA ALA A 138 -36.09 -2.62 8.17
C ALA A 138 -36.21 -2.17 9.64
N SER A 139 -35.38 -2.75 10.54
CA SER A 139 -35.46 -2.47 11.97
C SER A 139 -34.59 -1.29 12.44
N PHE A 140 -33.72 -0.73 11.57
CA PHE A 140 -32.76 0.33 11.98
C PHE A 140 -33.09 1.71 11.45
N ALA A 141 -34.05 1.84 10.53
CA ALA A 141 -34.43 3.14 9.97
C ALA A 141 -34.85 4.17 11.04
N ASP A 142 -35.23 3.69 12.22
CA ASP A 142 -35.79 4.48 13.30
C ASP A 142 -34.84 4.65 14.52
N ASP A 143 -33.56 4.20 14.45
CA ASP A 143 -32.58 4.35 15.55
C ASP A 143 -31.36 5.21 15.15
N PRO A 144 -31.48 6.57 15.26
CA PRO A 144 -30.41 7.49 14.92
C PRO A 144 -29.07 7.25 15.65
N PRO A 145 -29.04 6.89 16.95
CA PRO A 145 -27.80 6.57 17.66
C PRO A 145 -27.05 5.38 17.06
N MET A 146 -27.76 4.32 16.69
CA MET A 146 -27.14 3.13 16.10
C MET A 146 -26.57 3.41 14.70
N ILE A 147 -27.29 4.19 13.89
CA ILE A 147 -26.80 4.64 12.58
C ILE A 147 -25.50 5.44 12.74
N ALA A 148 -25.42 6.31 13.74
CA ALA A 148 -24.21 7.10 14.01
C ALA A 148 -23.02 6.19 14.41
N GLN A 149 -23.24 5.17 15.25
CA GLN A 149 -22.22 4.21 15.65
C GLN A 149 -21.72 3.37 14.45
N CYS A 150 -22.63 2.88 13.62
CA CYS A 150 -22.28 2.16 12.39
C CYS A 150 -21.45 3.04 11.44
N ARG A 151 -21.83 4.32 11.29
CA ARG A 151 -21.07 5.27 10.45
C ARG A 151 -19.66 5.49 10.95
N ALA A 152 -19.45 5.55 12.26
CA ALA A 152 -18.14 5.71 12.86
C ALA A 152 -17.25 4.45 12.69
N LEU A 153 -17.85 3.25 12.66
CA LEU A 153 -17.13 1.99 12.52
C LEU A 153 -16.74 1.66 11.07
N PHE A 154 -17.57 2.00 10.12
CA PHE A 154 -17.37 1.62 8.71
C PHE A 154 -16.03 2.05 8.11
N PRO A 155 -15.43 3.22 8.43
CA PRO A 155 -14.08 3.58 8.01
C PRO A 155 -13.02 2.57 8.40
N TYR A 156 -13.07 2.04 9.62
CA TYR A 156 -12.12 1.03 10.11
C TYR A 156 -12.29 -0.32 9.41
N ILE A 157 -13.55 -0.75 9.18
CA ILE A 157 -13.85 -1.99 8.44
C ILE A 157 -13.29 -1.90 7.01
N ALA A 158 -13.50 -0.77 6.33
CA ALA A 158 -13.01 -0.59 4.98
C ALA A 158 -11.49 -0.45 4.93
N ALA A 159 -10.89 0.32 5.85
CA ALA A 159 -9.44 0.49 5.92
C ALA A 159 -8.70 -0.83 6.18
N SER A 160 -9.31 -1.72 6.98
CA SER A 160 -8.77 -3.06 7.23
C SER A 160 -9.06 -4.07 6.12
N TRP A 161 -9.73 -3.69 5.05
CA TRP A 161 -10.21 -4.60 4.00
C TRP A 161 -11.03 -5.78 4.54
N SER A 162 -11.69 -5.57 5.66
CA SER A 162 -12.53 -6.57 6.27
C SER A 162 -13.85 -6.69 5.51
N ARG A 163 -14.28 -7.95 5.30
CA ARG A 163 -15.54 -8.24 4.64
C ARG A 163 -16.72 -7.71 5.47
N ASN A 164 -16.62 -7.90 6.77
CA ASN A 164 -17.68 -7.56 7.74
C ASN A 164 -17.08 -7.18 9.09
N ALA A 165 -17.95 -6.82 10.03
CA ALA A 165 -17.58 -6.48 11.40
C ALA A 165 -16.89 -7.64 12.14
N GLY A 166 -17.32 -8.89 11.94
CA GLY A 166 -16.71 -10.05 12.60
C GLY A 166 -15.24 -10.23 12.24
N GLU A 167 -14.89 -10.09 10.94
CA GLU A 167 -13.50 -10.15 10.51
C GLU A 167 -12.69 -8.96 11.05
N PHE A 168 -13.26 -7.77 11.06
CA PHE A 168 -12.64 -6.59 11.66
C PHE A 168 -12.35 -6.81 13.15
N LEU A 169 -13.30 -7.37 13.89
CA LEU A 169 -13.14 -7.69 15.30
C LEU A 169 -12.04 -8.71 15.58
N PHE A 170 -11.98 -9.74 14.74
CA PHE A 170 -10.90 -10.70 14.80
C PHE A 170 -9.54 -10.03 14.61
N LEU A 171 -9.42 -9.16 13.61
CA LEU A 171 -8.17 -8.41 13.36
C LEU A 171 -7.80 -7.53 14.56
N LEU A 172 -8.76 -6.79 15.09
CA LEU A 172 -8.51 -5.85 16.19
C LEU A 172 -8.17 -6.60 17.49
N ASN A 173 -9.07 -7.45 17.96
CA ASN A 173 -8.96 -8.07 19.28
C ASN A 173 -7.99 -9.25 19.28
N ASN A 174 -8.23 -10.24 18.40
CA ASN A 174 -7.46 -11.48 18.46
C ASN A 174 -6.06 -11.29 17.86
N TYR A 175 -5.96 -10.57 16.73
CA TYR A 175 -4.69 -10.45 16.03
C TYR A 175 -3.84 -9.29 16.56
N LEU A 176 -4.33 -8.05 16.53
CA LEU A 176 -3.54 -6.88 16.91
C LEU A 176 -3.37 -6.75 18.44
N GLN A 177 -4.40 -7.03 19.21
CA GLN A 177 -4.37 -6.87 20.67
C GLN A 177 -3.75 -8.10 21.35
N HIS A 178 -4.31 -9.29 21.17
CA HIS A 178 -3.88 -10.47 21.93
C HIS A 178 -2.66 -11.18 21.34
N SER A 179 -2.57 -11.30 20.00
CA SER A 179 -1.46 -12.05 19.36
C SER A 179 -0.22 -11.20 19.16
N LYS A 180 -0.38 -9.96 18.67
CA LYS A 180 0.75 -9.09 18.31
C LYS A 180 1.10 -8.05 19.39
N HIS A 181 0.16 -7.77 20.31
CA HIS A 181 0.30 -6.73 21.33
C HIS A 181 0.63 -5.34 20.75
N PHE A 182 0.12 -5.04 19.54
CA PHE A 182 0.30 -3.74 18.90
C PHE A 182 -0.71 -2.70 19.39
N ILE A 183 -1.82 -3.17 19.96
CA ILE A 183 -2.87 -2.37 20.57
C ILE A 183 -3.14 -2.94 21.97
N GLU A 184 -3.42 -2.08 22.93
CA GLU A 184 -3.83 -2.47 24.28
C GLU A 184 -5.04 -1.65 24.73
N GLN A 185 -5.71 -2.11 25.79
CA GLN A 185 -6.75 -1.33 26.47
C GLN A 185 -6.14 -0.16 27.21
N GLY A 186 -6.82 0.98 27.17
CA GLY A 186 -6.51 2.14 27.98
C GLY A 186 -6.91 1.96 29.45
N ASP A 187 -6.83 3.05 30.20
CA ASP A 187 -7.23 3.06 31.63
C ASP A 187 -8.75 2.82 31.80
N ASP A 188 -9.55 3.28 30.86
CA ASP A 188 -10.97 2.92 30.71
C ASP A 188 -11.08 1.84 29.60
N PRO A 189 -11.76 0.70 29.89
CA PRO A 189 -11.91 -0.41 28.92
C PRO A 189 -12.55 -0.03 27.58
N ARG A 190 -13.23 1.11 27.50
CA ARG A 190 -13.82 1.63 26.26
C ARG A 190 -12.76 2.18 25.30
N PHE A 191 -11.60 2.51 25.81
CA PHE A 191 -10.52 3.10 25.02
C PHE A 191 -9.42 2.10 24.72
N LEU A 192 -8.84 2.27 23.57
CA LEU A 192 -7.66 1.55 23.10
C LEU A 192 -6.51 2.54 22.90
N ARG A 193 -5.29 2.05 22.91
CA ARG A 193 -4.10 2.81 22.49
C ARG A 193 -3.13 1.93 21.74
N VAL A 194 -2.34 2.54 20.87
CA VAL A 194 -1.24 1.87 20.18
C VAL A 194 -0.06 1.75 21.15
N THR A 195 0.46 0.53 21.31
CA THR A 195 1.61 0.24 22.17
C THR A 195 2.93 0.69 21.54
N SER A 196 4.01 0.68 22.34
CA SER A 196 5.36 0.91 21.79
C SER A 196 5.73 -0.11 20.69
N ALA A 197 5.35 -1.38 20.86
CA ALA A 197 5.53 -2.40 19.83
C ALA A 197 4.72 -2.08 18.56
N GLY A 198 3.48 -1.57 18.72
CA GLY A 198 2.65 -1.13 17.61
C GLY A 198 3.26 0.04 16.83
N TRP A 199 3.83 1.03 17.51
CA TRP A 199 4.52 2.14 16.87
C TRP A 199 5.80 1.70 16.17
N THR A 200 6.59 0.80 16.77
CA THR A 200 7.77 0.21 16.11
C THR A 200 7.36 -0.57 14.85
N TYR A 201 6.27 -1.32 14.92
CA TYR A 201 5.73 -2.01 13.75
C TYR A 201 5.30 -1.04 12.64
N LEU A 202 4.58 0.03 12.99
CA LEU A 202 4.19 1.07 12.04
C LEU A 202 5.40 1.70 11.35
N GLN A 203 6.45 2.04 12.10
CA GLN A 203 7.70 2.53 11.52
C GLN A 203 8.35 1.51 10.57
N SER A 204 8.20 0.22 10.85
CA SER A 204 8.70 -0.83 9.96
C SER A 204 7.90 -0.96 8.66
N LEU A 205 6.62 -0.56 8.66
CA LEU A 205 5.74 -0.52 7.48
C LEU A 205 5.96 0.74 6.64
N GLU A 206 6.45 1.80 7.26
CA GLU A 206 6.88 2.98 6.53
C GLU A 206 8.07 2.55 5.67
N GLY A 207 7.78 2.22 4.41
CA GLY A 207 8.79 2.16 3.37
C GLY A 207 9.57 3.48 3.37
N ALA A 208 10.65 3.61 2.59
CA ALA A 208 11.31 4.90 2.43
C ALA A 208 10.25 5.98 2.27
N PRO A 209 10.36 7.13 2.98
CA PRO A 209 9.43 8.24 2.83
C PRO A 209 9.11 8.43 1.35
N GLU A 210 7.84 8.68 1.02
CA GLU A 210 7.42 8.90 -0.38
C GLU A 210 8.30 9.97 -1.05
N GLU A 211 8.88 10.84 -0.25
CA GLU A 211 9.84 11.88 -0.58
C GLU A 211 11.32 11.42 -0.61
N SER A 212 11.63 10.13 -0.36
CA SER A 212 13.02 9.68 -0.40
C SER A 212 13.62 9.93 -1.77
N THR A 213 14.74 10.64 -1.77
CA THR A 213 15.51 10.97 -2.96
C THR A 213 16.76 10.09 -3.12
N THR A 214 16.91 9.06 -2.28
CA THR A 214 18.07 8.18 -2.28
C THR A 214 17.79 6.85 -2.99
N ALA A 215 18.82 6.30 -3.62
CA ALA A 215 18.84 4.97 -4.19
C ALA A 215 19.99 4.17 -3.57
N PHE A 216 19.69 3.04 -2.93
CA PHE A 216 20.74 2.16 -2.42
C PHE A 216 21.36 1.36 -3.57
N VAL A 217 22.68 1.20 -3.55
CA VAL A 217 23.40 0.44 -4.58
C VAL A 217 24.10 -0.75 -3.93
N ALA A 218 23.58 -1.92 -4.23
CA ALA A 218 24.12 -3.21 -3.85
C ALA A 218 25.02 -3.73 -4.96
N MET A 219 26.31 -3.80 -4.73
CA MET A 219 27.29 -4.31 -5.72
C MET A 219 28.54 -4.83 -5.05
N TRP A 220 29.29 -5.61 -5.77
CA TRP A 220 30.62 -6.03 -5.29
C TRP A 220 31.59 -4.84 -5.24
N PHE A 221 32.32 -4.70 -4.12
CA PHE A 221 33.35 -3.68 -3.93
C PHE A 221 34.71 -4.27 -4.29
N ASP A 222 35.10 -4.06 -5.54
CA ASP A 222 36.35 -4.58 -6.08
C ASP A 222 36.87 -3.63 -7.15
N PRO A 223 38.20 -3.52 -7.35
CA PRO A 223 38.76 -2.75 -8.45
C PRO A 223 38.19 -3.10 -9.84
N GLU A 224 37.75 -4.35 -10.02
CA GLU A 224 37.12 -4.83 -11.27
C GLU A 224 35.77 -4.13 -11.54
N THR A 225 35.03 -3.77 -10.50
CA THR A 225 33.69 -3.11 -10.62
C THR A 225 33.75 -1.61 -10.36
N ASP A 226 34.90 -1.07 -9.99
CA ASP A 226 35.07 0.38 -9.79
C ASP A 226 34.71 1.25 -11.02
N PRO A 227 35.06 0.84 -12.26
CA PRO A 227 34.64 1.56 -13.46
C PRO A 227 33.11 1.61 -13.61
N LEU A 228 32.43 0.50 -13.34
CA LEU A 228 30.97 0.42 -13.35
C LEU A 228 30.34 1.43 -12.38
N TRP A 229 30.85 1.50 -11.16
CA TRP A 229 30.38 2.45 -10.16
C TRP A 229 30.61 3.89 -10.58
N LYS A 230 31.87 4.23 -10.91
CA LYS A 230 32.30 5.60 -11.15
C LYS A 230 31.75 6.17 -12.47
N GLN A 231 31.67 5.36 -13.52
CA GLN A 231 31.34 5.83 -14.87
C GLN A 231 29.87 5.56 -15.26
N ALA A 232 29.19 4.64 -14.59
CA ALA A 232 27.84 4.26 -14.97
C ALA A 232 26.82 4.37 -13.83
N ILE A 233 26.89 3.54 -12.78
CA ILE A 233 25.79 3.47 -11.79
C ILE A 233 25.62 4.79 -11.04
N ARG A 234 26.70 5.32 -10.45
CA ARG A 234 26.64 6.58 -9.70
C ARG A 234 26.12 7.74 -10.57
N PRO A 235 26.69 8.02 -11.75
CA PRO A 235 26.20 9.11 -12.59
C PRO A 235 24.80 8.83 -13.14
N ALA A 236 24.41 7.58 -13.44
CA ALA A 236 23.07 7.29 -13.94
C ALA A 236 21.98 7.61 -12.90
N VAL A 237 22.23 7.28 -11.64
CA VAL A 237 21.30 7.58 -10.54
C VAL A 237 21.19 9.10 -10.32
N TYR A 238 22.30 9.83 -10.39
CA TYR A 238 22.27 11.31 -10.34
C TYR A 238 21.57 11.92 -11.54
N ASP A 239 21.83 11.45 -12.75
CA ASP A 239 21.20 11.97 -13.97
C ASP A 239 19.66 11.77 -13.92
N ALA A 240 19.22 10.67 -13.30
CA ALA A 240 17.80 10.42 -13.04
C ALA A 240 17.22 11.26 -11.88
N GLY A 241 18.04 12.08 -11.20
CA GLY A 241 17.60 12.98 -10.13
C GLY A 241 17.52 12.33 -8.75
N TYR A 242 18.31 11.28 -8.48
CA TYR A 242 18.38 10.61 -7.17
C TYR A 242 19.82 10.59 -6.64
N LYS A 243 19.96 10.46 -5.32
CA LYS A 243 21.26 10.35 -4.67
C LYS A 243 21.64 8.88 -4.50
N PRO A 244 22.69 8.38 -5.13
CA PRO A 244 23.16 7.02 -4.92
C PRO A 244 23.85 6.89 -3.54
N VAL A 245 23.48 5.85 -2.82
CA VAL A 245 24.08 5.47 -1.53
C VAL A 245 24.68 4.09 -1.68
N ARG A 246 25.99 3.98 -1.47
CA ARG A 246 26.74 2.73 -1.43
C ARG A 246 27.52 2.70 -0.12
N ILE A 247 27.41 1.59 0.62
CA ILE A 247 28.17 1.42 1.85
C ILE A 247 29.41 0.62 1.50
N ASP A 248 30.53 1.31 1.42
CA ASP A 248 31.83 0.67 1.29
C ASP A 248 32.15 0.03 2.65
N ALA A 249 32.58 -1.22 2.65
CA ALA A 249 33.04 -1.92 3.85
C ALA A 249 34.35 -1.27 4.36
N VAL A 250 34.23 -0.09 4.99
CA VAL A 250 35.28 0.47 5.82
C VAL A 250 35.22 -0.28 7.14
N GLU A 251 36.35 -0.86 7.55
CA GLU A 251 36.61 -1.63 8.77
C GLU A 251 35.82 -1.13 10.00
N HIS A 252 34.59 -1.61 10.18
CA HIS A 252 33.84 -1.42 11.42
C HIS A 252 33.24 -2.76 11.85
N THR A 253 33.87 -3.33 12.86
CA THR A 253 33.35 -4.45 13.64
C THR A 253 31.93 -4.18 14.13
N ASN A 254 30.99 -5.05 13.81
CA ASN A 254 29.66 -5.26 14.43
C ASN A 254 28.50 -4.26 14.12
N LYS A 255 28.62 -3.31 13.20
CA LYS A 255 27.51 -2.38 12.88
C LYS A 255 27.20 -2.22 11.39
N ILE A 256 27.91 -2.90 10.51
CA ILE A 256 27.74 -2.75 9.04
C ILE A 256 26.36 -3.23 8.60
N ASP A 257 25.90 -4.37 9.14
CA ASP A 257 24.62 -4.95 8.75
C ASP A 257 23.44 -4.07 9.15
N ASP A 258 23.49 -3.43 10.33
CA ASP A 258 22.44 -2.52 10.78
C ASP A 258 22.38 -1.25 9.93
N GLU A 259 23.53 -0.72 9.52
CA GLU A 259 23.60 0.45 8.64
C GLU A 259 23.11 0.12 7.22
N ILE A 260 23.48 -1.02 6.65
CA ILE A 260 22.98 -1.50 5.37
C ILE A 260 21.45 -1.60 5.40
N ILE A 261 20.89 -2.23 6.43
CA ILE A 261 19.45 -2.36 6.62
C ILE A 261 18.78 -0.98 6.73
N ALA A 262 19.36 -0.07 7.51
CA ALA A 262 18.84 1.29 7.67
C ALA A 262 18.86 2.06 6.34
N GLN A 263 19.94 1.99 5.58
CA GLN A 263 20.05 2.66 4.27
C GLN A 263 19.13 2.05 3.22
N ILE A 264 18.97 0.73 3.19
CA ILE A 264 17.98 0.09 2.31
C ILE A 264 16.57 0.58 2.67
N ARG A 265 16.22 0.64 3.96
CA ARG A 265 14.92 1.16 4.41
C ARG A 265 14.71 2.62 4.01
N ALA A 266 15.71 3.46 4.17
CA ALA A 266 15.65 4.88 3.83
C ALA A 266 15.60 5.17 2.32
N SER A 267 16.04 4.23 1.48
CA SER A 267 16.12 4.41 0.03
C SER A 267 14.78 4.22 -0.67
N LYS A 268 14.52 4.99 -1.75
CA LYS A 268 13.31 4.85 -2.58
C LYS A 268 13.29 3.56 -3.38
N PHE A 269 14.44 3.18 -3.91
CA PHE A 269 14.65 1.95 -4.68
C PHE A 269 16.08 1.43 -4.50
N LEU A 270 16.35 0.26 -5.06
CA LEU A 270 17.64 -0.38 -5.02
C LEU A 270 18.13 -0.66 -6.45
N VAL A 271 19.42 -0.43 -6.69
CA VAL A 271 20.13 -0.92 -7.89
C VAL A 271 21.04 -2.04 -7.42
N ALA A 272 20.86 -3.24 -7.95
CA ALA A 272 21.62 -4.45 -7.56
C ALA A 272 22.43 -4.97 -8.75
N ASP A 273 23.77 -5.01 -8.61
CA ASP A 273 24.66 -5.59 -9.60
C ASP A 273 25.14 -6.99 -9.15
N PHE A 274 24.72 -8.00 -9.89
CA PHE A 274 24.99 -9.42 -9.56
C PHE A 274 26.28 -9.95 -10.20
N THR A 275 27.19 -9.11 -10.62
CA THR A 275 28.51 -9.48 -11.10
C THR A 275 29.23 -10.33 -10.04
N ARG A 276 29.80 -11.48 -10.44
CA ARG A 276 30.47 -12.45 -9.56
C ARG A 276 29.58 -13.05 -8.47
N GLN A 277 28.24 -12.98 -8.60
CA GLN A 277 27.25 -13.67 -7.74
C GLN A 277 27.50 -13.51 -6.23
N ARG A 278 27.74 -12.28 -5.78
CA ARG A 278 28.04 -11.99 -4.37
C ARG A 278 26.82 -12.19 -3.48
N GLY A 279 26.95 -13.02 -2.44
CA GLY A 279 25.85 -13.35 -1.51
C GLY A 279 25.23 -12.14 -0.81
N GLY A 280 26.04 -11.10 -0.49
CA GLY A 280 25.55 -9.82 0.08
C GLY A 280 24.53 -9.13 -0.83
N VAL A 281 24.79 -9.10 -2.14
CA VAL A 281 23.86 -8.48 -3.11
C VAL A 281 22.54 -9.25 -3.17
N TYR A 282 22.56 -10.56 -3.07
CA TYR A 282 21.33 -11.38 -2.99
C TYR A 282 20.55 -11.09 -1.71
N PHE A 283 21.23 -10.99 -0.57
CA PHE A 283 20.61 -10.63 0.71
C PHE A 283 19.96 -9.24 0.65
N GLU A 284 20.71 -8.23 0.23
CA GLU A 284 20.28 -6.85 0.16
C GLU A 284 19.08 -6.66 -0.79
N SER A 285 19.14 -7.29 -1.98
CA SER A 285 18.04 -7.25 -2.95
C SER A 285 16.80 -7.99 -2.46
N GLY A 286 16.96 -9.16 -1.84
CA GLY A 286 15.88 -9.92 -1.23
C GLY A 286 15.23 -9.17 -0.07
N PHE A 287 16.03 -8.53 0.78
CA PHE A 287 15.54 -7.69 1.87
C PHE A 287 14.76 -6.48 1.34
N ALA A 288 15.28 -5.79 0.32
CA ALA A 288 14.58 -4.67 -0.30
C ALA A 288 13.24 -5.11 -0.90
N MET A 289 13.18 -6.26 -1.58
CA MET A 289 11.93 -6.82 -2.11
C MET A 289 10.94 -7.19 -0.99
N GLY A 290 11.42 -7.74 0.12
CA GLY A 290 10.61 -8.04 1.30
C GLY A 290 9.98 -6.79 1.92
N LEU A 291 10.62 -5.63 1.78
CA LEU A 291 10.08 -4.31 2.14
C LEU A 291 9.17 -3.69 1.06
N GLY A 292 8.85 -4.43 -0.02
CA GLY A 292 8.06 -3.91 -1.14
C GLY A 292 8.80 -2.90 -2.04
N LYS A 293 10.11 -2.74 -1.87
CA LYS A 293 10.90 -1.84 -2.71
C LYS A 293 11.17 -2.45 -4.08
N ARG A 294 11.20 -1.60 -5.09
CA ARG A 294 11.61 -2.02 -6.43
C ARG A 294 13.12 -2.13 -6.54
N VAL A 295 13.56 -3.24 -7.13
CA VAL A 295 14.98 -3.52 -7.41
C VAL A 295 15.23 -3.45 -8.91
N ILE A 296 16.23 -2.68 -9.33
CA ILE A 296 16.74 -2.67 -10.70
C ILE A 296 17.91 -3.65 -10.76
N TRP A 297 17.73 -4.71 -11.53
CA TRP A 297 18.65 -5.84 -11.64
C TRP A 297 19.68 -5.57 -12.72
N CYS A 298 20.96 -5.65 -12.36
CA CYS A 298 22.10 -5.45 -13.26
C CYS A 298 23.04 -6.65 -13.17
N VAL A 299 23.75 -6.94 -14.25
CA VAL A 299 24.78 -7.98 -14.25
C VAL A 299 25.74 -7.76 -15.43
N ARG A 300 27.00 -8.13 -15.25
CA ARG A 300 27.98 -8.16 -16.35
C ARG A 300 27.64 -9.27 -17.35
N ALA A 301 27.81 -9.02 -18.63
CA ALA A 301 27.42 -9.95 -19.70
C ALA A 301 28.00 -11.37 -19.52
N VAL A 302 29.25 -11.47 -19.11
CA VAL A 302 29.93 -12.75 -18.90
C VAL A 302 29.36 -13.54 -17.70
N ASP A 303 28.83 -12.86 -16.69
CA ASP A 303 28.28 -13.46 -15.46
C ASP A 303 26.78 -13.76 -15.56
N LEU A 304 26.09 -13.34 -16.63
CA LEU A 304 24.63 -13.49 -16.77
C LEU A 304 24.18 -14.96 -16.69
N LYS A 305 24.95 -15.88 -17.23
CA LYS A 305 24.65 -17.33 -17.22
C LYS A 305 24.79 -17.94 -15.82
N GLU A 306 25.57 -17.32 -14.96
CA GLU A 306 25.84 -17.77 -13.59
C GLU A 306 24.81 -17.27 -12.58
N VAL A 307 23.95 -16.31 -12.98
CA VAL A 307 22.85 -15.82 -12.11
C VAL A 307 22.01 -16.99 -11.66
N HIS A 308 21.72 -17.04 -10.34
CA HIS A 308 20.91 -18.09 -9.75
C HIS A 308 19.59 -18.26 -10.50
N PHE A 309 19.18 -19.51 -10.72
CA PHE A 309 18.03 -19.82 -11.60
C PHE A 309 16.73 -19.14 -11.15
N ASP A 310 16.50 -18.99 -9.85
CA ASP A 310 15.32 -18.30 -9.30
C ASP A 310 15.27 -16.83 -9.71
N ASN A 311 16.42 -16.21 -9.96
CA ASN A 311 16.49 -14.78 -10.31
C ASN A 311 16.50 -14.54 -11.82
N ARG A 312 16.63 -15.58 -12.65
CA ARG A 312 16.62 -15.44 -14.13
C ARG A 312 15.31 -14.94 -14.71
N GLN A 313 14.25 -14.99 -13.95
CA GLN A 313 12.94 -14.42 -14.32
C GLN A 313 12.92 -12.88 -14.29
N PHE A 314 13.87 -12.24 -13.61
CA PHE A 314 13.93 -10.77 -13.54
C PHE A 314 14.56 -10.18 -14.81
N ASN A 315 14.12 -8.98 -15.18
CA ASN A 315 14.60 -8.28 -16.34
C ASN A 315 15.91 -7.55 -16.05
N PHE A 316 17.04 -8.21 -16.28
CA PHE A 316 18.37 -7.67 -16.07
C PHE A 316 18.74 -6.59 -17.09
N LEU A 317 19.35 -5.51 -16.64
CA LEU A 317 20.17 -4.62 -17.43
C LEU A 317 21.59 -5.21 -17.50
N VAL A 318 21.94 -5.68 -18.67
CA VAL A 318 23.26 -6.32 -18.90
C VAL A 318 24.26 -5.26 -19.31
N TRP A 319 25.46 -5.29 -18.71
CA TRP A 319 26.55 -4.39 -19.00
C TRP A 319 27.83 -5.12 -19.43
N ASN A 320 28.71 -4.43 -20.15
CA ASN A 320 30.07 -4.85 -20.46
C ASN A 320 31.02 -3.66 -20.36
N ASP A 321 32.31 -3.95 -20.28
CA ASP A 321 33.34 -2.91 -20.10
C ASP A 321 33.49 -1.98 -21.30
N GLU A 322 33.22 -2.48 -22.51
CA GLU A 322 33.36 -1.72 -23.73
C GLU A 322 32.24 -0.72 -23.97
N GLU A 323 31.04 -1.00 -23.43
CA GLU A 323 29.82 -0.20 -23.63
C GLU A 323 29.28 0.42 -22.32
N ILE A 324 30.14 0.72 -21.36
CA ILE A 324 29.75 1.17 -20.03
C ILE A 324 28.89 2.45 -20.07
N LEU A 325 29.11 3.35 -21.00
CA LEU A 325 28.31 4.57 -21.16
C LEU A 325 26.93 4.28 -21.77
N ARG A 326 26.79 3.26 -22.60
CA ARG A 326 25.50 2.78 -23.08
C ARG A 326 24.67 2.21 -21.94
N PHE A 327 25.30 1.43 -21.08
CA PHE A 327 24.67 0.93 -19.87
C PHE A 327 24.23 2.06 -18.94
N LYS A 328 25.08 3.09 -18.71
CA LYS A 328 24.71 4.30 -17.96
C LYS A 328 23.38 4.87 -18.46
N LYS A 329 23.28 5.11 -19.78
CA LYS A 329 22.06 5.66 -20.39
C LYS A 329 20.84 4.74 -20.20
N ALA A 330 21.02 3.43 -20.38
CA ALA A 330 19.96 2.45 -20.19
C ALA A 330 19.46 2.41 -18.74
N LEU A 331 20.36 2.52 -17.77
CA LEU A 331 20.03 2.56 -16.35
C LEU A 331 19.29 3.87 -15.98
N THR A 332 19.75 5.03 -16.46
CA THR A 332 19.04 6.31 -16.27
C THR A 332 17.61 6.21 -16.79
N ASN A 333 17.44 5.78 -18.05
CA ASN A 333 16.12 5.63 -18.66
C ASN A 333 15.22 4.64 -17.87
N ARG A 334 15.78 3.54 -17.37
CA ARG A 334 15.04 2.57 -16.57
C ARG A 334 14.58 3.17 -15.24
N ILE A 335 15.43 3.95 -14.57
CA ILE A 335 15.08 4.64 -13.32
C ILE A 335 13.96 5.64 -13.60
N GLU A 336 14.11 6.50 -14.61
CA GLU A 336 13.09 7.50 -14.97
C GLU A 336 11.76 6.87 -15.37
N ALA A 337 11.78 5.76 -16.10
CA ALA A 337 10.56 5.05 -16.51
C ALA A 337 9.79 4.45 -15.32
N ILE A 338 10.48 4.02 -14.27
CA ILE A 338 9.85 3.36 -13.10
C ILE A 338 9.46 4.36 -12.02
N PHE A 339 10.28 5.37 -11.76
CA PHE A 339 10.16 6.27 -10.60
C PHE A 339 9.91 7.73 -10.98
N GLY A 340 9.96 8.06 -12.26
CA GLY A 340 9.99 9.44 -12.73
C GLY A 340 11.36 10.10 -12.51
N LYS A 341 11.48 11.35 -12.91
CA LYS A 341 12.69 12.15 -12.65
C LYS A 341 12.68 12.67 -11.23
N GLY A 342 13.72 12.34 -10.47
CA GLY A 342 13.88 12.78 -9.08
C GLY A 342 14.25 14.26 -8.97
N PRO A 343 14.16 14.84 -7.76
CA PRO A 343 14.39 16.28 -7.52
C PRO A 343 15.86 16.65 -7.33
N VAL A 344 16.77 15.68 -7.17
CA VAL A 344 18.20 15.93 -6.91
C VAL A 344 18.86 16.45 -8.18
N LYS A 345 19.46 17.65 -8.08
CA LYS A 345 20.31 18.20 -9.14
C LYS A 345 21.78 17.95 -8.79
N LEU A 346 22.56 17.51 -9.74
CA LEU A 346 24.00 17.39 -9.58
C LEU A 346 24.58 18.82 -9.42
N ASP A 347 25.10 19.12 -8.23
CA ASP A 347 25.92 20.32 -8.06
C ASP A 347 27.30 20.04 -8.67
N LEU A 348 27.52 20.55 -9.86
CA LEU A 348 28.79 20.41 -10.60
C LEU A 348 29.96 21.20 -10.00
N GLN A 349 29.79 21.70 -8.76
CA GLN A 349 30.77 22.56 -8.08
C GLN A 349 31.45 21.93 -6.85
N LYS A 350 31.59 20.60 -6.80
CA LYS A 350 32.52 19.97 -5.82
C LYS A 350 33.25 18.78 -6.41
#